data_e5a065a108450e695bddabbde8ce8bb9
#
_entry.id   e5a065a108450e695bddabbde8ce8bb9
#
_cell.length_a   1.000
_cell.length_b   1.000
_cell.length_c   1.000
_cell.angle_alpha   90.00
_cell.angle_beta   90.00
_cell.angle_gamma   90.00
#
_symmetry.space_group_name_H-M   'P 1'
#
loop_
_entity.id
_entity.type
_entity.pdbx_description
1 polymer ?
#
loop_
_entity_poly.entity_id
_entity_poly.type
_entity_poly.pdbx_seq_one_letter_code
_entity_poly.pdbx_strand_id
1 'polypeptide(L)'
;MTRKEITIKLPHGLEARPVAMLVQVTSQCESEIHVESAGRNVNAKSIMGMMTLGLAAGEKIVVTANGTDEEEAIAKIEKYLSAAE
;
A
#
# COMPACT_ATOMS: atom_id res chain seq x y z
N MET A 1 -3.76 14.30 -7.63
CA MET A 1 -3.32 12.88 -7.60
C MET A 1 -1.85 12.83 -7.20
N THR A 2 -1.56 12.01 -6.20
CA THR A 2 -0.20 11.83 -5.71
C THR A 2 0.23 10.39 -5.98
N ARG A 3 1.42 10.22 -6.52
CA ARG A 3 1.93 8.90 -6.91
C ARG A 3 3.36 8.76 -6.40
N LYS A 4 3.68 7.60 -5.81
CA LYS A 4 5.02 7.37 -5.29
C LYS A 4 5.39 5.90 -5.37
N GLU A 5 6.65 5.64 -5.74
CA GLU A 5 7.19 4.30 -5.70
C GLU A 5 7.72 4.04 -4.29
N ILE A 6 7.32 2.92 -3.70
CA ILE A 6 7.68 2.58 -2.33
C ILE A 6 8.25 1.16 -2.32
N THR A 7 9.35 0.98 -1.58
CA THR A 7 9.94 -0.35 -1.39
C THR A 7 9.37 -0.96 -0.11
N ILE A 8 8.94 -2.21 -0.22
CA ILE A 8 8.39 -2.95 0.92
C ILE A 8 9.54 -3.41 1.80
N LYS A 9 9.59 -2.89 3.03
CA LYS A 9 10.65 -3.22 3.97
C LYS A 9 10.15 -4.06 5.15
N LEU A 10 8.89 -4.47 5.12
CA LEU A 10 8.37 -5.37 6.14
C LEU A 10 9.07 -6.72 6.03
N PRO A 11 9.50 -7.31 7.15
CA PRO A 11 10.34 -8.53 7.11
C PRO A 11 9.72 -9.68 6.34
N HIS A 12 8.41 -9.82 6.38
CA HIS A 12 7.70 -10.92 5.73
C HIS A 12 6.88 -10.48 4.53
N GLY A 13 7.12 -9.25 4.03
CA GLY A 13 6.38 -8.75 2.90
C GLY A 13 4.92 -8.51 3.23
N LEU A 14 4.06 -8.57 2.20
CA LEU A 14 2.63 -8.33 2.35
C LEU A 14 1.87 -9.65 2.39
N GLU A 15 1.89 -10.32 3.53
CA GLU A 15 1.09 -11.50 3.79
C GLU A 15 -0.24 -11.06 4.41
N ALA A 16 -1.04 -12.05 4.86
CA ALA A 16 -2.42 -11.77 5.30
C ALA A 16 -2.49 -10.73 6.42
N ARG A 17 -1.65 -10.88 7.46
CA ARG A 17 -1.70 -9.94 8.58
C ARG A 17 -1.22 -8.54 8.20
N PRO A 18 -0.05 -8.38 7.55
CA PRO A 18 0.36 -7.06 7.10
C PRO A 18 -0.61 -6.42 6.13
N VAL A 19 -1.23 -7.21 5.25
CA VAL A 19 -2.23 -6.68 4.33
C VAL A 19 -3.43 -6.14 5.09
N ALA A 20 -3.93 -6.88 6.07
CA ALA A 20 -5.08 -6.44 6.85
C ALA A 20 -4.76 -5.13 7.57
N MET A 21 -3.56 -5.00 8.13
CA MET A 21 -3.18 -3.78 8.82
C MET A 21 -3.02 -2.61 7.85
N LEU A 22 -2.47 -2.87 6.68
CA LEU A 22 -2.35 -1.82 5.67
C LEU A 22 -3.73 -1.34 5.21
N VAL A 23 -4.67 -2.26 5.04
CA VAL A 23 -6.02 -1.87 4.66
C VAL A 23 -6.67 -1.02 5.75
N GLN A 24 -6.39 -1.28 7.02
CA GLN A 24 -6.88 -0.42 8.07
C GLN A 24 -6.33 1.00 7.94
N VAL A 25 -5.05 1.13 7.59
CA VAL A 25 -4.44 2.43 7.37
C VAL A 25 -5.11 3.14 6.19
N THR A 26 -5.25 2.45 5.07
CA THR A 26 -5.84 3.08 3.88
C THR A 26 -7.31 3.42 4.07
N SER A 27 -8.03 2.62 4.87
CA SER A 27 -9.45 2.86 5.10
C SER A 27 -9.71 4.10 5.93
N GLN A 28 -8.71 4.58 6.66
CA GLN A 28 -8.84 5.82 7.42
C GLN A 28 -8.68 7.05 6.54
N CYS A 29 -8.22 6.87 5.32
CA CYS A 29 -8.01 7.97 4.38
C CYS A 29 -9.23 8.12 3.49
N GLU A 30 -9.55 9.38 3.12
CA GLU A 30 -10.67 9.65 2.24
C GLU A 30 -10.31 9.47 0.78
N SER A 31 -9.02 9.55 0.46
CA SER A 31 -8.56 9.42 -0.91
C SER A 31 -8.83 8.04 -1.46
N GLU A 32 -9.03 7.97 -2.77
CA GLU A 32 -9.04 6.70 -3.49
C GLU A 32 -7.58 6.28 -3.67
N ILE A 33 -7.26 5.07 -3.26
CA ILE A 33 -5.88 4.62 -3.22
C ILE A 33 -5.75 3.32 -4.00
N HIS A 34 -4.75 3.27 -4.88
CA HIS A 34 -4.45 2.09 -5.69
C HIS A 34 -2.98 1.72 -5.54
N VAL A 35 -2.71 0.43 -5.62
CA VAL A 35 -1.36 -0.11 -5.59
C VAL A 35 -1.13 -0.88 -6.88
N GLU A 36 -0.02 -0.58 -7.53
CA GLU A 36 0.34 -1.22 -8.79
C GLU A 36 1.66 -1.95 -8.65
N SER A 37 1.70 -3.19 -9.14
CA SER A 37 2.91 -4.00 -9.15
C SER A 37 2.83 -5.00 -10.30
N ALA A 38 3.91 -5.12 -11.07
CA ALA A 38 4.03 -6.10 -12.15
C ALA A 38 2.84 -6.08 -13.10
N GLY A 39 2.37 -4.88 -13.43
CA GLY A 39 1.25 -4.72 -14.36
C GLY A 39 -0.13 -4.91 -13.74
N ARG A 40 -0.22 -5.21 -12.46
CA ARG A 40 -1.49 -5.38 -11.76
C ARG A 40 -1.79 -4.13 -10.95
N ASN A 41 -3.04 -3.69 -11.00
CA ASN A 41 -3.49 -2.50 -10.27
C ASN A 41 -4.68 -2.90 -9.40
N VAL A 42 -4.56 -2.72 -8.09
CA VAL A 42 -5.60 -3.13 -7.16
C VAL A 42 -5.98 -1.98 -6.23
N ASN A 43 -7.19 -2.06 -5.68
CA ASN A 43 -7.67 -1.10 -4.71
C ASN A 43 -7.01 -1.37 -3.37
N ALA A 44 -6.29 -0.37 -2.84
CA ALA A 44 -5.56 -0.55 -1.59
C ALA A 44 -6.46 -0.68 -0.37
N LYS A 45 -7.75 -0.43 -0.52
CA LYS A 45 -8.73 -0.62 0.56
C LYS A 45 -9.39 -1.98 0.51
N SER A 46 -8.96 -2.85 -0.40
CA SER A 46 -9.50 -4.20 -0.55
C SER A 46 -8.48 -5.22 -0.09
N ILE A 47 -8.81 -5.96 0.97
CA ILE A 47 -7.92 -7.00 1.47
C ILE A 47 -7.68 -8.06 0.39
N MET A 48 -8.75 -8.50 -0.28
CA MET A 48 -8.61 -9.53 -1.29
C MET A 48 -7.78 -9.05 -2.47
N GLY A 49 -7.99 -7.81 -2.90
CA GLY A 49 -7.21 -7.25 -3.99
C GLY A 49 -5.74 -7.18 -3.64
N MET A 50 -5.43 -6.69 -2.45
CA MET A 50 -4.03 -6.58 -2.02
C MET A 50 -3.36 -7.94 -1.90
N MET A 51 -4.09 -8.95 -1.44
CA MET A 51 -3.50 -10.29 -1.29
C MET A 51 -3.16 -10.92 -2.62
N THR A 52 -3.82 -10.53 -3.70
CA THR A 52 -3.52 -11.11 -5.02
C THR A 52 -2.16 -10.66 -5.55
N LEU A 53 -1.59 -9.60 -4.97
CA LEU A 53 -0.29 -9.13 -5.44
C LEU A 53 0.86 -10.04 -5.00
N GLY A 54 0.74 -10.70 -3.86
CA GLY A 54 1.76 -11.65 -3.40
C GLY A 54 3.13 -11.01 -3.23
N LEU A 55 3.17 -9.81 -2.67
CA LEU A 55 4.40 -9.04 -2.60
C LEU A 55 5.32 -9.52 -1.48
N ALA A 56 6.62 -9.56 -1.78
CA ALA A 56 7.64 -9.99 -0.83
C ALA A 56 8.45 -8.78 -0.38
N ALA A 57 9.19 -8.97 0.73
CA ALA A 57 10.08 -7.93 1.21
C ALA A 57 11.11 -7.59 0.13
N GLY A 58 11.38 -6.29 -0.02
CA GLY A 58 12.32 -5.80 -1.01
C GLY A 58 11.70 -5.46 -2.34
N GLU A 59 10.47 -5.87 -2.59
CA GLU A 59 9.81 -5.53 -3.84
C GLU A 59 9.32 -4.08 -3.82
N LYS A 60 9.21 -3.50 -5.01
CA LYS A 60 8.76 -2.13 -5.16
C LYS A 60 7.35 -2.10 -5.69
N ILE A 61 6.56 -1.16 -5.17
CA ILE A 61 5.20 -0.94 -5.64
C ILE A 61 5.02 0.53 -5.96
N VAL A 62 4.00 0.83 -6.76
CA VAL A 62 3.63 2.22 -7.04
C VAL A 62 2.29 2.46 -6.38
N VAL A 63 2.24 3.44 -5.47
CA VAL A 63 1.01 3.79 -4.77
C VAL A 63 0.50 5.10 -5.33
N THR A 64 -0.78 5.12 -5.70
CA THR A 64 -1.45 6.30 -6.22
C THR A 64 -2.61 6.66 -5.32
N ALA A 65 -2.67 7.92 -4.88
CA ALA A 65 -3.77 8.40 -4.06
C ALA A 65 -4.39 9.63 -4.72
N ASN A 66 -5.72 9.70 -4.70
CA ASN A 66 -6.45 10.79 -5.31
C ASN A 66 -7.58 11.22 -4.38
N GLY A 67 -7.46 12.41 -3.80
CA GLY A 67 -8.46 12.91 -2.87
C GLY A 67 -7.91 14.05 -2.02
N THR A 68 -8.72 14.49 -1.06
CA THR A 68 -8.36 15.65 -0.25
C THR A 68 -7.16 15.41 0.65
N ASP A 69 -6.93 14.16 1.06
CA ASP A 69 -5.82 13.82 1.96
C ASP A 69 -4.77 12.96 1.24
N GLU A 70 -4.63 13.13 -0.08
CA GLU A 70 -3.80 12.20 -0.86
C GLU A 70 -2.34 12.19 -0.41
N GLU A 71 -1.77 13.35 -0.08
CA GLU A 71 -0.38 13.39 0.33
C GLU A 71 -0.19 12.75 1.70
N GLU A 72 -1.11 13.01 2.61
CA GLU A 72 -1.06 12.39 3.92
C GLU A 72 -1.25 10.87 3.83
N ALA A 73 -2.14 10.44 2.94
CA ALA A 73 -2.37 9.02 2.73
C ALA A 73 -1.10 8.31 2.25
N ILE A 74 -0.40 8.90 1.27
CA ILE A 74 0.85 8.33 0.77
C ILE A 74 1.89 8.27 1.89
N ALA A 75 1.98 9.33 2.71
CA ALA A 75 2.95 9.35 3.80
C ALA A 75 2.67 8.24 4.82
N LYS A 76 1.41 8.03 5.17
CA LYS A 76 1.04 6.98 6.12
C LYS A 76 1.35 5.59 5.57
N ILE A 77 1.07 5.36 4.30
CA ILE A 77 1.35 4.08 3.66
C ILE A 77 2.85 3.83 3.61
N GLU A 78 3.62 4.84 3.22
CA GLU A 78 5.07 4.71 3.15
C GLU A 78 5.65 4.41 4.52
N LYS A 79 5.16 5.10 5.55
CA LYS A 79 5.65 4.87 6.90
C LYS A 79 5.42 3.43 7.33
N TYR A 80 4.24 2.89 7.03
CA TYR A 80 3.94 1.52 7.39
C TYR A 80 4.82 0.53 6.64
N LEU A 81 4.96 0.71 5.31
CA LEU A 81 5.70 -0.23 4.49
C LEU A 81 7.20 -0.16 4.70
N SER A 82 7.70 0.97 5.22
CA SER A 82 9.13 1.15 5.47
C SER A 82 9.53 0.77 6.88
N ALA A 83 8.61 0.28 7.69
CA ALA A 83 8.88 -0.09 9.08
C ALA A 83 9.64 -1.41 9.12
N ALA A 84 10.96 -1.34 9.03
CA ALA A 84 11.82 -2.51 9.11
C ALA A 84 12.06 -2.84 10.59
N GLU A 85 11.59 -3.97 11.01
CA GLU A 85 11.74 -4.39 12.40
C GLU A 85 12.88 -5.36 12.56
#